data_2803a8b3d8268b074259563f91c30dc2
#
_entry.id   2803a8b3d8268b074259563f91c30dc2
#
_cell.length_a   1.000
_cell.length_b   1.000
_cell.length_c   1.000
_cell.angle_alpha   90.00
_cell.angle_beta   90.00
_cell.angle_gamma   90.00
#
_symmetry.space_group_name_H-M   'P 1'
#
loop_
_entity.id
_entity.type
_entity.pdbx_description
1 polymer ?
#
loop_
_entity_poly.entity_id
_entity_poly.type
_entity_poly.pdbx_seq_one_letter_code
_entity_poly.pdbx_strand_id
1 'polypeptide(L)'
;MAVKKNAEIITIKPVEKVTAEITIIGESPLIVHAWSEKAKREMLDAQQGKKSGKKKEYKNPVADFIRSMYWLDGTPHIPDGATEEEAEQIFNDAIAKGARFGFPAVAIKKAAVSAAYRQGLTKDKVSANGSFWLNGIDDVEFVEIESDEPPVMREDMVKIGMGTADIRYRGEFRNWKCRCRISYLKDGVFSLENIISMINLGGFCCGLGEWRTEKGGISGAFRVATDK
;
A
#
# COMPACT_ATOMS: atom_id res chain seq x y z
N MET A 1 -57.81 33.79 1.63
CA MET A 1 -57.25 33.01 0.51
C MET A 1 -55.79 32.69 0.82
N ALA A 2 -55.44 31.41 1.01
CA ALA A 2 -54.06 31.00 1.30
C ALA A 2 -53.31 30.90 -0.03
N VAL A 3 -52.24 31.67 -0.20
CA VAL A 3 -51.36 31.60 -1.35
C VAL A 3 -50.55 30.28 -1.22
N LYS A 4 -50.81 29.31 -2.10
CA LYS A 4 -49.98 28.11 -2.25
C LYS A 4 -48.62 28.58 -2.76
N LYS A 5 -47.58 28.52 -1.91
CA LYS A 5 -46.19 28.61 -2.35
C LYS A 5 -45.90 27.43 -3.26
N ASN A 6 -45.69 27.67 -4.53
CA ASN A 6 -45.18 26.66 -5.46
C ASN A 6 -43.82 26.21 -4.94
N ALA A 7 -43.64 24.89 -4.72
CA ALA A 7 -42.35 24.31 -4.41
C ALA A 7 -41.39 24.55 -5.59
N GLU A 8 -40.26 25.14 -5.34
CA GLU A 8 -39.21 25.35 -6.33
C GLU A 8 -38.61 23.97 -6.70
N ILE A 9 -38.66 23.60 -7.97
CA ILE A 9 -38.06 22.36 -8.44
C ILE A 9 -36.55 22.60 -8.57
N ILE A 10 -35.78 22.04 -7.65
CA ILE A 10 -34.31 22.09 -7.69
C ILE A 10 -33.82 21.04 -8.69
N THR A 11 -33.23 21.49 -9.80
CA THR A 11 -32.57 20.61 -10.75
C THR A 11 -31.14 20.35 -10.30
N ILE A 12 -30.86 19.13 -9.85
CA ILE A 12 -29.51 18.70 -9.43
C ILE A 12 -28.74 18.32 -10.70
N LYS A 13 -27.65 19.04 -10.99
CA LYS A 13 -26.69 18.62 -12.03
C LYS A 13 -25.94 17.39 -11.54
N PRO A 14 -25.86 16.29 -12.33
CA PRO A 14 -25.04 15.14 -11.99
C PRO A 14 -23.57 15.57 -11.92
N VAL A 15 -22.85 15.00 -10.95
CA VAL A 15 -21.41 15.21 -10.77
C VAL A 15 -20.67 14.40 -11.83
N GLU A 16 -19.87 15.04 -12.67
CA GLU A 16 -19.09 14.39 -13.72
C GLU A 16 -17.76 13.86 -13.15
N LYS A 17 -17.67 12.51 -13.08
CA LYS A 17 -16.45 11.80 -12.66
C LYS A 17 -15.62 11.44 -13.89
N VAL A 18 -14.34 11.77 -13.87
CA VAL A 18 -13.36 11.41 -14.90
C VAL A 18 -12.36 10.41 -14.31
N THR A 19 -11.87 9.50 -15.15
CA THR A 19 -10.84 8.52 -14.77
C THR A 19 -9.60 8.67 -15.66
N ALA A 20 -8.43 8.47 -15.06
CA ALA A 20 -7.14 8.40 -15.75
C ALA A 20 -6.34 7.23 -15.21
N GLU A 21 -5.59 6.56 -16.06
CA GLU A 21 -4.63 5.54 -15.64
C GLU A 21 -3.23 6.14 -15.70
N ILE A 22 -2.44 5.85 -14.68
CA ILE A 22 -1.04 6.27 -14.58
C ILE A 22 -0.17 5.07 -14.22
N THR A 23 1.09 5.14 -14.63
CA THR A 23 2.13 4.23 -14.18
C THR A 23 3.02 4.94 -13.17
N ILE A 24 3.27 4.28 -12.05
CA ILE A 24 4.24 4.69 -11.05
C ILE A 24 5.49 3.84 -11.23
N ILE A 25 6.65 4.48 -11.17
CA ILE A 25 7.96 3.84 -11.28
C ILE A 25 8.72 4.07 -9.97
N GLY A 26 9.24 2.98 -9.39
CA GLY A 26 10.10 3.04 -8.22
C GLY A 26 11.47 3.65 -8.55
N GLU A 27 11.92 4.57 -7.71
CA GLU A 27 13.27 5.17 -7.78
C GLU A 27 14.21 4.56 -6.75
N SER A 28 13.67 3.82 -5.81
CA SER A 28 14.41 3.01 -4.84
C SER A 28 13.63 1.73 -4.51
N PRO A 29 14.28 0.70 -3.92
CA PRO A 29 13.60 -0.55 -3.60
C PRO A 29 12.37 -0.36 -2.72
N LEU A 30 11.30 -1.10 -2.99
CA LEU A 30 10.09 -1.13 -2.17
C LEU A 30 10.18 -2.29 -1.18
N ILE A 31 10.19 -1.97 0.11
CA ILE A 31 10.19 -2.97 1.18
C ILE A 31 8.77 -3.10 1.72
N VAL A 32 8.19 -4.28 1.61
CA VAL A 32 6.82 -4.54 2.03
C VAL A 32 6.77 -5.27 3.36
N HIS A 33 5.73 -5.00 4.13
CA HIS A 33 5.44 -5.70 5.37
C HIS A 33 3.93 -5.80 5.56
N ALA A 34 3.34 -6.83 4.97
CA ALA A 34 1.94 -7.15 5.18
C ALA A 34 1.68 -7.58 6.63
N TRP A 35 0.50 -7.25 7.12
CA TRP A 35 0.10 -7.65 8.46
C TRP A 35 -0.25 -9.14 8.47
N SER A 36 0.55 -9.93 9.20
CA SER A 36 0.37 -11.39 9.21
C SER A 36 -0.94 -11.81 9.89
N GLU A 37 -1.54 -12.89 9.41
CA GLU A 37 -2.74 -13.49 10.03
C GLU A 37 -2.49 -13.90 11.49
N LYS A 38 -1.25 -14.29 11.82
CA LYS A 38 -0.84 -14.58 13.19
C LYS A 38 -0.97 -13.35 14.09
N ALA A 39 -0.45 -12.19 13.64
CA ALA A 39 -0.57 -10.94 14.39
C ALA A 39 -2.03 -10.50 14.56
N LYS A 40 -2.86 -10.69 13.53
CA LYS A 40 -4.31 -10.42 13.60
C LYS A 40 -4.99 -11.31 14.64
N ARG A 41 -4.69 -12.62 14.66
CA ARG A 41 -5.24 -13.56 15.64
C ARG A 41 -4.80 -13.23 17.05
N GLU A 42 -3.52 -12.95 17.28
CA GLU A 42 -3.00 -12.54 18.60
C GLU A 42 -3.70 -11.28 19.12
N MET A 43 -3.95 -10.30 18.25
CA MET A 43 -4.67 -9.08 18.62
C MET A 43 -6.15 -9.38 18.95
N LEU A 44 -6.81 -10.21 18.16
CA LEU A 44 -8.19 -10.63 18.41
C LEU A 44 -8.31 -11.40 19.73
N ASP A 45 -7.41 -12.34 19.99
CA ASP A 45 -7.38 -13.11 21.23
C ASP A 45 -7.15 -12.20 22.45
N ALA A 46 -6.25 -11.20 22.32
CA ALA A 46 -6.04 -10.19 23.36
C ALA A 46 -7.31 -9.35 23.63
N GLN A 47 -8.02 -8.93 22.57
CA GLN A 47 -9.28 -8.21 22.70
C GLN A 47 -10.40 -9.05 23.34
N GLN A 48 -10.39 -10.37 23.11
CA GLN A 48 -11.33 -11.32 23.70
C GLN A 48 -10.94 -11.76 25.12
N GLY A 49 -9.85 -11.22 25.69
CA GLY A 49 -9.37 -11.58 27.02
C GLY A 49 -8.78 -13.00 27.13
N LYS A 50 -8.53 -13.66 26.00
CA LYS A 50 -7.87 -14.96 25.99
C LYS A 50 -6.39 -14.79 26.30
N LYS A 51 -5.91 -15.43 27.37
CA LYS A 51 -4.47 -15.50 27.65
C LYS A 51 -3.82 -16.39 26.59
N SER A 52 -3.03 -15.82 25.69
CA SER A 52 -2.22 -16.62 24.79
C SER A 52 -1.19 -17.39 25.60
N GLY A 53 -1.34 -18.70 25.67
CA GLY A 53 -0.29 -19.59 26.17
C GLY A 53 0.84 -19.58 25.13
N LYS A 54 1.77 -18.63 25.25
CA LYS A 54 2.89 -18.51 24.32
C LYS A 54 3.81 -19.72 24.48
N LYS A 55 3.59 -20.77 23.70
CA LYS A 55 4.68 -21.65 23.30
C LYS A 55 5.55 -20.82 22.36
N LYS A 56 6.85 -20.71 22.70
CA LYS A 56 7.84 -20.08 21.82
C LYS A 56 7.97 -20.98 20.58
N GLU A 57 7.24 -20.64 19.51
CA GLU A 57 7.39 -21.32 18.24
C GLU A 57 8.75 -21.00 17.63
N TYR A 58 9.38 -21.97 16.98
CA TYR A 58 10.58 -21.75 16.19
C TYR A 58 10.24 -20.73 15.08
N LYS A 59 11.05 -19.69 14.97
CA LYS A 59 10.89 -18.65 13.95
C LYS A 59 11.52 -19.14 12.65
N ASN A 60 10.71 -19.34 11.62
CA ASN A 60 11.18 -19.68 10.28
C ASN A 60 11.33 -18.39 9.47
N PRO A 61 12.56 -17.95 9.14
CA PRO A 61 12.83 -16.72 8.39
C PRO A 61 12.12 -16.67 7.04
N VAL A 62 12.16 -17.75 6.28
CA VAL A 62 11.57 -17.85 4.94
C VAL A 62 10.04 -17.77 5.02
N ALA A 63 9.45 -18.46 5.99
CA ALA A 63 8.00 -18.38 6.20
C ALA A 63 7.55 -16.96 6.58
N ASP A 64 8.31 -16.26 7.43
CA ASP A 64 8.03 -14.88 7.80
C ASP A 64 8.19 -13.94 6.60
N PHE A 65 9.20 -14.14 5.77
CA PHE A 65 9.38 -13.43 4.50
C PHE A 65 8.18 -13.63 3.56
N ILE A 66 7.74 -14.85 3.31
CA ILE A 66 6.58 -15.15 2.45
C ILE A 66 5.32 -14.45 2.99
N ARG A 67 5.09 -14.51 4.29
CA ARG A 67 3.94 -13.88 4.95
C ARG A 67 4.02 -12.35 5.01
N SER A 68 5.19 -11.76 4.77
CA SER A 68 5.39 -10.31 4.78
C SER A 68 4.91 -9.61 3.51
N MET A 69 4.57 -10.35 2.47
CA MET A 69 4.17 -9.83 1.16
C MET A 69 2.65 -9.84 0.97
N TYR A 70 2.15 -8.94 0.12
CA TYR A 70 0.76 -8.91 -0.31
C TYR A 70 0.61 -9.75 -1.59
N TRP A 71 0.20 -11.01 -1.44
CA TRP A 71 -0.05 -11.92 -2.55
C TRP A 71 -1.43 -11.67 -3.14
N LEU A 72 -1.52 -11.35 -4.42
CA LEU A 72 -2.82 -11.09 -5.07
C LEU A 72 -3.61 -12.38 -5.31
N ASP A 73 -2.92 -13.49 -5.48
CA ASP A 73 -3.52 -14.81 -5.71
C ASP A 73 -3.65 -15.64 -4.41
N GLY A 74 -3.47 -15.01 -3.26
CA GLY A 74 -3.48 -15.65 -1.95
C GLY A 74 -2.08 -16.09 -1.47
N THR A 75 -1.80 -15.87 -0.19
CA THR A 75 -0.53 -16.27 0.42
C THR A 75 -0.37 -17.80 0.39
N PRO A 76 0.75 -18.36 -0.09
CA PRO A 76 0.99 -19.78 -0.07
C PRO A 76 0.87 -20.36 1.34
N HIS A 77 0.25 -21.54 1.45
CA HIS A 77 0.13 -22.23 2.72
C HIS A 77 1.50 -22.86 3.09
N ILE A 78 2.01 -22.49 4.24
CA ILE A 78 3.23 -23.07 4.81
C ILE A 78 2.81 -23.92 6.01
N PRO A 79 3.05 -25.24 5.98
CA PRO A 79 2.70 -26.12 7.09
C PRO A 79 3.36 -25.68 8.41
N ASP A 80 2.70 -25.98 9.54
CA ASP A 80 3.28 -25.76 10.85
C ASP A 80 4.50 -26.66 11.04
N GLY A 81 5.63 -26.09 11.45
CA GLY A 81 6.89 -26.81 11.63
C GLY A 81 7.67 -27.06 10.35
N ALA A 82 7.27 -26.49 9.21
CA ALA A 82 8.04 -26.58 7.97
C ALA A 82 9.47 -26.03 8.16
N THR A 83 10.44 -26.71 7.53
CA THR A 83 11.84 -26.24 7.51
C THR A 83 12.00 -25.02 6.62
N GLU A 84 13.16 -24.38 6.68
CA GLU A 84 13.46 -23.23 5.80
C GLU A 84 13.51 -23.68 4.33
N GLU A 85 14.09 -24.83 4.05
CA GLU A 85 14.18 -25.42 2.70
C GLU A 85 12.79 -25.75 2.13
N GLU A 86 11.88 -26.28 2.95
CA GLU A 86 10.51 -26.56 2.53
C GLU A 86 9.75 -25.26 2.23
N ALA A 87 9.93 -24.23 3.05
CA ALA A 87 9.33 -22.93 2.82
C ALA A 87 9.91 -22.24 1.56
N GLU A 88 11.21 -22.37 1.31
CA GLU A 88 11.88 -21.87 0.11
C GLU A 88 11.36 -22.57 -1.15
N GLN A 89 11.17 -23.88 -1.10
CA GLN A 89 10.59 -24.63 -2.22
C GLN A 89 9.16 -24.15 -2.52
N ILE A 90 8.33 -23.93 -1.49
CA ILE A 90 6.97 -23.41 -1.65
C ILE A 90 6.99 -22.00 -2.32
N PHE A 91 7.92 -21.15 -1.92
CA PHE A 91 8.09 -19.84 -2.53
C PHE A 91 8.49 -19.96 -4.00
N ASN A 92 9.52 -20.76 -4.31
CA ASN A 92 10.02 -20.95 -5.66
C ASN A 92 8.95 -21.57 -6.59
N ASP A 93 8.15 -22.51 -6.08
CA ASP A 93 7.03 -23.11 -6.82
C ASP A 93 5.93 -22.06 -7.12
N ALA A 94 5.66 -21.15 -6.19
CA ALA A 94 4.69 -20.07 -6.40
C ALA A 94 5.20 -19.09 -7.46
N ILE A 95 6.48 -18.70 -7.40
CA ILE A 95 7.12 -17.85 -8.42
C ILE A 95 7.07 -18.50 -9.80
N ALA A 96 7.42 -19.80 -9.90
CA ALA A 96 7.38 -20.56 -11.15
C ALA A 96 5.97 -20.64 -11.77
N LYS A 97 4.91 -20.56 -10.94
CA LYS A 97 3.51 -20.51 -11.37
C LYS A 97 3.03 -19.11 -11.73
N GLY A 98 3.90 -18.08 -11.67
CA GLY A 98 3.57 -16.72 -12.01
C GLY A 98 2.84 -15.98 -10.88
N ALA A 99 3.27 -16.17 -9.64
CA ALA A 99 2.72 -15.46 -8.47
C ALA A 99 2.74 -13.94 -8.68
N ARG A 100 1.64 -13.28 -8.30
CA ARG A 100 1.49 -11.83 -8.41
C ARG A 100 1.48 -11.18 -7.03
N PHE A 101 2.11 -10.02 -6.95
CA PHE A 101 2.25 -9.28 -5.72
C PHE A 101 1.56 -7.92 -5.83
N GLY A 102 1.05 -7.42 -4.71
CA GLY A 102 0.38 -6.14 -4.66
C GLY A 102 0.93 -5.21 -3.58
N PHE A 103 0.46 -3.97 -3.63
CA PHE A 103 0.65 -3.00 -2.55
C PHE A 103 -0.64 -2.21 -2.36
N PRO A 104 -1.02 -1.84 -1.11
CA PRO A 104 -2.26 -1.11 -0.88
C PRO A 104 -2.27 0.25 -1.60
N ALA A 105 -3.19 0.45 -2.53
CA ALA A 105 -3.34 1.69 -3.31
C ALA A 105 -3.56 2.92 -2.41
N VAL A 106 -4.24 2.73 -1.28
CA VAL A 106 -4.46 3.78 -0.27
C VAL A 106 -3.17 4.37 0.29
N ALA A 107 -2.06 3.61 0.30
CA ALA A 107 -0.76 4.11 0.77
C ALA A 107 -0.19 5.18 -0.16
N ILE A 108 -0.35 5.00 -1.48
CA ILE A 108 0.06 5.99 -2.50
C ILE A 108 -0.72 7.28 -2.30
N LYS A 109 -2.04 7.18 -2.16
CA LYS A 109 -2.90 8.33 -1.88
C LYS A 109 -2.53 9.05 -0.59
N LYS A 110 -2.28 8.31 0.50
CA LYS A 110 -1.86 8.89 1.78
C LYS A 110 -0.51 9.60 1.68
N ALA A 111 0.46 9.03 0.96
CA ALA A 111 1.75 9.68 0.70
C ALA A 111 1.56 10.99 -0.07
N ALA A 112 0.78 10.97 -1.16
CA ALA A 112 0.46 12.15 -1.98
C ALA A 112 -0.17 13.28 -1.16
N VAL A 113 -1.25 12.99 -0.42
CA VAL A 113 -1.97 13.98 0.39
C VAL A 113 -1.12 14.51 1.54
N SER A 114 -0.33 13.64 2.19
CA SER A 114 0.54 14.04 3.29
C SER A 114 1.66 14.96 2.83
N ALA A 115 2.30 14.65 1.70
CA ALA A 115 3.34 15.48 1.11
C ALA A 115 2.79 16.81 0.61
N ALA A 116 1.67 16.79 -0.11
CA ALA A 116 1.02 18.02 -0.61
C ALA A 116 0.67 18.99 0.50
N TYR A 117 0.16 18.50 1.62
CA TYR A 117 -0.12 19.33 2.80
C TYR A 117 1.16 19.95 3.39
N ARG A 118 2.22 19.14 3.59
CA ARG A 118 3.48 19.61 4.18
C ARG A 118 4.22 20.60 3.29
N GLN A 119 4.09 20.46 1.97
CA GLN A 119 4.71 21.34 0.97
C GLN A 119 3.82 22.55 0.61
N GLY A 120 2.68 22.72 1.27
CA GLY A 120 1.80 23.88 1.07
C GLY A 120 1.00 23.85 -0.25
N LEU A 121 0.97 22.72 -0.96
CA LEU A 121 0.18 22.57 -2.18
C LEU A 121 -1.34 22.49 -1.87
N THR A 122 -1.70 22.06 -0.69
CA THR A 122 -3.07 22.10 -0.17
C THR A 122 -3.10 22.70 1.24
N LYS A 123 -4.18 23.38 1.57
CA LYS A 123 -4.37 23.99 2.91
C LYS A 123 -4.87 22.98 3.94
N ASP A 124 -5.56 21.94 3.51
CA ASP A 124 -6.05 20.88 4.40
C ASP A 124 -6.04 19.51 3.74
N LYS A 125 -5.89 18.46 4.58
CA LYS A 125 -5.85 17.08 4.14
C LYS A 125 -7.23 16.52 3.78
N VAL A 126 -8.30 17.06 4.35
CA VAL A 126 -9.67 16.53 4.16
C VAL A 126 -10.13 16.82 2.74
N SER A 127 -9.98 18.07 2.28
CA SER A 127 -10.29 18.46 0.90
C SER A 127 -9.46 17.68 -0.11
N ALA A 128 -8.14 17.53 0.15
CA ALA A 128 -7.28 16.75 -0.71
C ALA A 128 -7.66 15.26 -0.76
N ASN A 129 -8.01 14.67 0.38
CA ASN A 129 -8.49 13.28 0.42
C ASN A 129 -9.82 13.08 -0.32
N GLY A 130 -10.71 14.05 -0.26
CA GLY A 130 -12.02 14.03 -0.94
C GLY A 130 -11.95 14.29 -2.45
N SER A 131 -10.83 14.82 -2.97
CA SER A 131 -10.75 15.32 -4.34
C SER A 131 -10.49 14.24 -5.39
N PHE A 132 -9.93 13.10 -5.02
CA PHE A 132 -9.67 11.99 -5.94
C PHE A 132 -9.69 10.63 -5.25
N TRP A 133 -9.96 9.59 -6.02
CA TRP A 133 -9.76 8.21 -5.62
C TRP A 133 -8.54 7.66 -6.36
N LEU A 134 -7.81 6.77 -5.70
CA LEU A 134 -6.68 6.05 -6.27
C LEU A 134 -6.81 4.58 -5.92
N ASN A 135 -6.95 3.75 -6.95
CA ASN A 135 -7.16 2.31 -6.85
C ASN A 135 -6.17 1.59 -7.77
N GLY A 136 -6.08 0.28 -7.63
CA GLY A 136 -5.50 -0.57 -8.67
C GLY A 136 -6.36 -0.54 -9.94
N ILE A 137 -5.87 -1.15 -11.01
CA ILE A 137 -6.65 -1.34 -12.24
C ILE A 137 -7.90 -2.17 -11.88
N ASP A 138 -9.03 -1.91 -12.53
CA ASP A 138 -10.34 -2.51 -12.24
C ASP A 138 -10.93 -2.15 -10.85
N ASP A 139 -10.54 -0.98 -10.34
CA ASP A 139 -11.03 -0.42 -9.07
C ASP A 139 -10.78 -1.30 -7.83
N VAL A 140 -9.74 -2.16 -7.88
CA VAL A 140 -9.33 -3.01 -6.75
C VAL A 140 -8.50 -2.23 -5.71
N GLU A 141 -8.47 -2.75 -4.48
CA GLU A 141 -7.79 -2.12 -3.35
C GLU A 141 -6.27 -2.10 -3.50
N PHE A 142 -5.70 -3.08 -4.20
CA PHE A 142 -4.27 -3.22 -4.39
C PHE A 142 -3.85 -2.79 -5.79
N VAL A 143 -2.69 -2.13 -5.88
CA VAL A 143 -1.95 -2.01 -7.14
C VAL A 143 -1.06 -3.24 -7.29
N GLU A 144 -0.98 -3.80 -8.50
CA GLU A 144 -0.05 -4.90 -8.78
C GLU A 144 1.37 -4.35 -8.92
N ILE A 145 2.32 -4.99 -8.22
CA ILE A 145 3.74 -4.70 -8.33
C ILE A 145 4.30 -5.53 -9.48
N GLU A 146 4.72 -4.86 -10.54
CA GLU A 146 5.49 -5.44 -11.63
C GLU A 146 6.98 -5.19 -11.34
N SER A 147 7.79 -6.24 -11.36
CA SER A 147 9.25 -6.18 -11.16
C SER A 147 9.94 -7.16 -12.09
N ASP A 148 11.13 -6.80 -12.57
CA ASP A 148 11.90 -7.65 -13.49
C ASP A 148 12.44 -8.91 -12.80
N GLU A 149 12.56 -8.89 -11.47
CA GLU A 149 13.06 -9.97 -10.64
C GLU A 149 12.06 -10.32 -9.54
N PRO A 150 12.03 -11.58 -9.06
CA PRO A 150 11.28 -11.95 -7.88
C PRO A 150 11.69 -11.11 -6.65
N PRO A 151 10.79 -10.94 -5.66
CA PRO A 151 11.14 -10.25 -4.43
C PRO A 151 12.23 -11.00 -3.66
N VAL A 152 13.15 -10.24 -3.07
CA VAL A 152 14.28 -10.76 -2.30
C VAL A 152 13.96 -10.69 -0.81
N MET A 153 14.36 -11.72 -0.06
CA MET A 153 14.26 -11.70 1.40
C MET A 153 15.25 -10.69 1.98
N ARG A 154 14.74 -9.77 2.79
CA ARG A 154 15.50 -8.81 3.55
C ARG A 154 15.37 -9.07 5.04
N GLU A 155 16.49 -9.07 5.75
CA GLU A 155 16.54 -9.14 7.20
C GLU A 155 16.75 -7.74 7.78
N ASP A 156 15.85 -7.31 8.66
CA ASP A 156 15.93 -6.02 9.34
C ASP A 156 15.86 -6.19 10.86
N MET A 157 16.86 -5.62 11.56
CA MET A 157 16.77 -5.46 13.00
C MET A 157 15.90 -4.26 13.32
N VAL A 158 14.84 -4.45 14.08
CA VAL A 158 13.92 -3.39 14.50
C VAL A 158 13.83 -3.31 16.02
N LYS A 159 13.57 -2.11 16.55
CA LYS A 159 13.29 -1.92 17.98
C LYS A 159 11.78 -1.96 18.21
N ILE A 160 11.36 -2.81 19.16
CA ILE A 160 9.97 -2.88 19.62
C ILE A 160 9.92 -2.23 21.00
N GLY A 161 9.27 -1.06 21.11
CA GLY A 161 9.14 -0.33 22.35
C GLY A 161 10.49 0.11 22.96
N MET A 162 10.56 0.24 24.28
CA MET A 162 11.76 0.67 24.98
C MET A 162 12.70 -0.50 25.27
N GLY A 163 13.47 -0.95 24.28
CA GLY A 163 14.65 -1.79 24.54
C GLY A 163 14.60 -3.24 24.04
N THR A 164 13.54 -3.68 23.39
CA THR A 164 13.50 -5.01 22.77
C THR A 164 13.88 -4.91 21.30
N ALA A 165 14.93 -5.64 20.88
CA ALA A 165 15.25 -5.84 19.47
C ALA A 165 14.52 -7.06 18.92
N ASP A 166 14.04 -6.97 17.69
CA ASP A 166 13.43 -8.07 16.94
C ASP A 166 14.02 -8.10 15.53
N ILE A 167 14.10 -9.29 14.95
CA ILE A 167 14.52 -9.47 13.56
C ILE A 167 13.25 -9.69 12.74
N ARG A 168 13.12 -8.92 11.64
CA ARG A 168 12.01 -9.00 10.72
C ARG A 168 12.48 -9.36 9.34
N TYR A 169 11.82 -10.37 8.76
CA TYR A 169 12.07 -10.82 7.39
C TYR A 169 10.99 -10.23 6.49
N ARG A 170 11.42 -9.51 5.44
CA ARG A 170 10.55 -8.69 4.60
C ARG A 170 10.83 -8.90 3.14
N GLY A 171 9.81 -8.75 2.29
CA GLY A 171 9.98 -8.71 0.85
C GLY A 171 10.53 -7.37 0.35
N GLU A 172 11.61 -7.40 -0.42
CA GLU A 172 12.19 -6.26 -1.11
C GLU A 172 12.00 -6.42 -2.61
N PHE A 173 11.30 -5.48 -3.25
CA PHE A 173 11.11 -5.40 -4.70
C PHE A 173 12.06 -4.36 -5.28
N ARG A 174 12.88 -4.77 -6.25
CA ARG A 174 13.80 -3.90 -6.99
C ARG A 174 13.22 -3.60 -8.36
N ASN A 175 13.57 -2.45 -8.95
CA ASN A 175 13.12 -2.05 -10.29
C ASN A 175 11.62 -2.23 -10.50
N TRP A 176 10.84 -1.81 -9.49
CA TRP A 176 9.41 -2.02 -9.45
C TRP A 176 8.64 -0.89 -10.13
N LYS A 177 7.50 -1.25 -10.68
CA LYS A 177 6.50 -0.32 -11.17
C LYS A 177 5.11 -0.85 -10.82
N CYS A 178 4.11 0.01 -10.85
CA CYS A 178 2.72 -0.38 -10.72
C CYS A 178 1.82 0.53 -11.54
N ARG A 179 0.69 0.00 -11.99
CA ARG A 179 -0.36 0.78 -12.64
C ARG A 179 -1.48 1.05 -11.65
N CYS A 180 -2.00 2.27 -11.68
CA CYS A 180 -3.14 2.64 -10.86
C CYS A 180 -4.11 3.53 -11.64
N ARG A 181 -5.37 3.49 -11.19
CA ARG A 181 -6.47 4.29 -11.72
C ARG A 181 -6.78 5.42 -10.75
N ILE A 182 -6.83 6.63 -11.28
CA ILE A 182 -7.25 7.83 -10.58
C ILE A 182 -8.66 8.17 -11.04
N SER A 183 -9.58 8.41 -10.10
CA SER A 183 -10.90 8.96 -10.37
C SER A 183 -11.05 10.30 -9.66
N TYR A 184 -11.45 11.33 -10.36
CA TYR A 184 -11.57 12.69 -9.85
C TYR A 184 -12.76 13.42 -10.49
N LEU A 185 -13.15 14.57 -9.95
CA LEU A 185 -14.23 15.38 -10.51
C LEU A 185 -13.69 16.29 -11.60
N LYS A 186 -14.34 16.33 -12.78
CA LYS A 186 -13.95 17.17 -13.92
C LYS A 186 -13.79 18.65 -13.54
N ASP A 187 -14.78 19.16 -12.81
CA ASP A 187 -14.79 20.55 -12.34
C ASP A 187 -14.44 20.63 -10.85
N GLY A 188 -13.60 19.71 -10.35
CA GLY A 188 -13.17 19.64 -8.96
C GLY A 188 -12.10 20.69 -8.62
N VAL A 189 -11.77 20.78 -7.33
CA VAL A 189 -10.76 21.72 -6.80
C VAL A 189 -9.36 21.43 -7.37
N PHE A 190 -9.07 20.18 -7.68
CA PHE A 190 -7.77 19.75 -8.22
C PHE A 190 -7.93 19.15 -9.62
N SER A 191 -7.16 19.65 -10.56
CA SER A 191 -7.01 19.06 -11.89
C SER A 191 -6.18 17.77 -11.84
N LEU A 192 -6.17 16.99 -12.93
CA LEU A 192 -5.32 15.81 -13.04
C LEU A 192 -3.84 16.13 -12.81
N GLU A 193 -3.35 17.25 -13.36
CA GLU A 193 -1.97 17.69 -13.22
C GLU A 193 -1.63 18.00 -11.75
N ASN A 194 -2.56 18.61 -11.01
CA ASN A 194 -2.38 18.85 -9.58
C ASN A 194 -2.30 17.52 -8.82
N ILE A 195 -3.15 16.55 -9.14
CA ILE A 195 -3.17 15.22 -8.50
C ILE A 195 -1.86 14.49 -8.81
N ILE A 196 -1.38 14.50 -10.05
CA ILE A 196 -0.09 13.92 -10.45
C ILE A 196 1.06 14.59 -9.69
N SER A 197 1.03 15.92 -9.56
CA SER A 197 2.03 16.66 -8.77
C SER A 197 2.03 16.25 -7.30
N MET A 198 0.83 16.06 -6.70
CA MET A 198 0.72 15.54 -5.33
C MET A 198 1.30 14.12 -5.22
N ILE A 199 1.07 13.25 -6.20
CA ILE A 199 1.59 11.88 -6.23
C ILE A 199 3.12 11.90 -6.32
N ASN A 200 3.71 12.72 -7.18
CA ASN A 200 5.17 12.88 -7.29
C ASN A 200 5.80 13.41 -6.00
N LEU A 201 5.17 14.43 -5.38
CA LEU A 201 5.59 14.89 -4.04
C LEU A 201 5.51 13.77 -2.99
N GLY A 202 4.46 12.94 -3.06
CA GLY A 202 4.31 11.77 -2.20
C GLY A 202 5.47 10.78 -2.35
N GLY A 203 5.89 10.53 -3.58
CA GLY A 203 7.02 9.65 -3.89
C GLY A 203 8.35 10.16 -3.35
N PHE A 204 8.61 11.45 -3.51
CA PHE A 204 9.84 12.07 -3.06
C PHE A 204 9.88 12.29 -1.54
N CYS A 205 8.83 12.87 -0.97
CA CYS A 205 8.84 13.31 0.44
C CYS A 205 8.46 12.21 1.43
N CYS A 206 7.63 11.26 1.02
CA CYS A 206 7.10 10.23 1.92
C CYS A 206 7.63 8.84 1.59
N GLY A 207 7.58 8.44 0.33
CA GLY A 207 7.84 7.07 -0.09
C GLY A 207 6.77 6.08 0.35
N LEU A 208 6.95 4.81 -0.02
CA LEU A 208 6.07 3.68 0.30
C LEU A 208 6.80 2.60 1.10
N GLY A 209 6.04 1.79 1.82
CA GLY A 209 6.55 0.63 2.53
C GLY A 209 7.39 0.96 3.76
N GLU A 210 8.29 0.06 4.09
CA GLU A 210 9.19 0.19 5.24
C GLU A 210 10.47 0.93 4.85
N TRP A 211 11.16 1.47 5.83
CA TRP A 211 12.38 2.27 5.62
C TRP A 211 12.23 3.41 4.60
N ARG A 212 10.99 3.91 4.44
CA ARG A 212 10.68 5.00 3.53
C ARG A 212 11.23 6.33 4.00
N THR A 213 11.38 7.26 3.08
CA THR A 213 11.94 8.61 3.30
C THR A 213 11.28 9.33 4.48
N GLU A 214 9.96 9.27 4.62
CA GLU A 214 9.21 9.88 5.73
C GLU A 214 9.65 9.37 7.13
N LYS A 215 10.21 8.18 7.20
CA LYS A 215 10.70 7.53 8.43
C LYS A 215 12.22 7.60 8.58
N GLY A 216 12.89 8.43 7.79
CA GLY A 216 14.34 8.59 7.81
C GLY A 216 15.10 7.51 7.05
N GLY A 217 14.40 6.68 6.27
CA GLY A 217 15.01 5.71 5.38
C GLY A 217 15.21 6.25 3.96
N ILE A 218 15.61 5.36 3.05
CA ILE A 218 15.93 5.67 1.65
C ILE A 218 15.12 4.81 0.66
N SER A 219 14.19 4.00 1.16
CA SER A 219 13.42 3.04 0.36
C SER A 219 12.05 3.59 -0.03
N GLY A 220 11.44 2.98 -1.06
CA GLY A 220 10.08 3.26 -1.48
C GLY A 220 9.85 4.63 -2.15
N ALA A 221 10.91 5.32 -2.56
CA ALA A 221 10.79 6.52 -3.37
C ALA A 221 10.25 6.16 -4.77
N PHE A 222 9.42 7.03 -5.33
CA PHE A 222 8.77 6.77 -6.61
C PHE A 222 8.40 8.07 -7.34
N ARG A 223 8.10 7.95 -8.62
CA ARG A 223 7.54 9.01 -9.47
C ARG A 223 6.48 8.46 -10.41
N VAL A 224 5.65 9.34 -10.94
CA VAL A 224 4.77 9.01 -12.07
C VAL A 224 5.61 8.92 -13.34
N ALA A 225 5.37 7.90 -14.15
CA ALA A 225 6.01 7.77 -15.46
C ALA A 225 5.62 8.95 -16.34
N THR A 226 6.59 9.52 -17.03
CA THR A 226 6.36 10.49 -18.08
C THR A 226 6.64 9.79 -19.40
N ASP A 227 5.66 9.80 -20.31
CA ASP A 227 5.92 9.41 -21.71
C ASP A 227 7.02 10.32 -22.25
N LYS A 228 8.08 9.71 -22.78
CA LYS A 228 9.12 10.43 -23.51
C LYS A 228 8.77 10.43 -24.98
#